data_1f26de7fcbef37ff4cd20ac3693ef3f3
#
_entry.id   1f26de7fcbef37ff4cd20ac3693ef3f3
#
_cell.length_a   1.000
_cell.length_b   1.000
_cell.length_c   1.000
_cell.angle_alpha   90.00
_cell.angle_beta   90.00
_cell.angle_gamma   90.00
#
_symmetry.space_group_name_H-M   'P 1'
#
loop_
_entity.id
_entity.type
_entity.pdbx_description
1 polymer ?
#
loop_
_entity_poly.entity_id
_entity_poly.type
_entity_poly.pdbx_seq_one_letter_code
_entity_poly.pdbx_strand_id
1 'polypeptide(L)'
;MLEALLRDITATEIIAFARAVQTEASYALTGNVMPERQINGVKYKTRRTSRRVNAAKYRAYDAQTPIASREVKQIETEGQLPPLGQKYLVGELETILLAVRRGQDASELVEMLFDDVAAHTKSIRSRLELAVGDLLTDGKFTLTGENGLTVEYDAQVPSANMPTAATPWTDPTSDPIADEMAWLETLRASGAPMPEKVLTSYQARALLSGNDAYRAAYYGSVNPSNTPTATLAPNEVDAVRARYNLPPVEIYDVQIPKDDGTMARPLPVDRWIMVPPNRTQWGETQYGITAESIALTTGDNPAIELEEAPGIIVTHGWQDDPVQVWTKGSAVAMPVLYVPDIHITAKVF
;
A
#
# COMPACT_ATOMS: atom_id res chain seq x y z
N MET A 1 8.30 -2.41 -42.23
CA MET A 1 7.32 -1.37 -41.89
C MET A 1 7.08 -1.31 -40.40
N LEU A 2 6.66 -2.41 -39.78
CA LEU A 2 6.42 -2.50 -38.30
C LEU A 2 7.69 -2.17 -37.50
N GLU A 3 8.84 -2.74 -37.88
CA GLU A 3 10.13 -2.49 -37.26
C GLU A 3 10.58 -1.03 -37.40
N ALA A 4 10.31 -0.38 -38.52
CA ALA A 4 10.63 1.03 -38.73
C ALA A 4 9.79 1.94 -37.83
N LEU A 5 8.51 1.60 -37.64
CA LEU A 5 7.58 2.31 -36.76
C LEU A 5 7.95 2.21 -35.29
N LEU A 6 8.36 1.01 -34.86
CA LEU A 6 8.82 0.78 -33.49
C LEU A 6 10.17 1.45 -33.19
N ARG A 7 10.99 1.71 -34.23
CA ARG A 7 12.25 2.46 -34.12
C ARG A 7 12.04 3.97 -33.91
N ASP A 8 10.93 4.52 -34.42
CA ASP A 8 10.61 5.93 -34.23
C ASP A 8 10.12 6.27 -32.83
N ILE A 9 9.66 5.26 -32.03
CA ILE A 9 9.26 5.42 -30.64
C ILE A 9 10.45 5.10 -29.74
N THR A 10 10.97 6.10 -29.07
CA THR A 10 12.12 5.94 -28.20
C THR A 10 11.74 5.32 -26.85
N ALA A 11 12.64 4.53 -26.26
CA ALA A 11 12.45 3.98 -24.91
C ALA A 11 12.20 5.09 -23.88
N THR A 12 12.81 6.25 -24.05
CA THR A 12 12.63 7.43 -23.21
C THR A 12 11.18 7.94 -23.23
N GLU A 13 10.54 7.99 -24.42
CA GLU A 13 9.14 8.42 -24.56
C GLU A 13 8.19 7.44 -23.85
N ILE A 14 8.39 6.14 -24.00
CA ILE A 14 7.60 5.11 -23.34
C ILE A 14 7.71 5.22 -21.83
N ILE A 15 8.92 5.38 -21.31
CA ILE A 15 9.16 5.49 -19.86
C ILE A 15 8.59 6.80 -19.32
N ALA A 16 8.74 7.90 -20.05
CA ALA A 16 8.13 9.18 -19.67
C ALA A 16 6.61 9.08 -19.62
N PHE A 17 6.00 8.41 -20.60
CA PHE A 17 4.57 8.16 -20.61
C PHE A 17 4.14 7.26 -19.46
N ALA A 18 4.83 6.13 -19.20
CA ALA A 18 4.53 5.24 -18.07
C ALA A 18 4.56 5.97 -16.73
N ARG A 19 5.48 6.91 -16.56
CA ARG A 19 5.55 7.77 -15.37
C ARG A 19 4.41 8.78 -15.29
N ALA A 20 3.94 9.27 -16.43
CA ALA A 20 2.82 10.21 -16.51
C ALA A 20 1.46 9.55 -16.28
N VAL A 21 1.34 8.21 -16.41
CA VAL A 21 0.12 7.46 -16.12
C VAL A 21 -0.24 7.65 -14.65
N GLN A 22 -1.38 8.28 -14.41
CA GLN A 22 -1.83 8.52 -13.05
C GLN A 22 -2.28 7.22 -12.38
N THR A 23 -1.97 7.09 -11.09
CA THR A 23 -2.56 6.07 -10.24
C THR A 23 -4.06 6.32 -10.13
N GLU A 24 -4.87 5.28 -10.12
CA GLU A 24 -6.31 5.45 -9.90
C GLU A 24 -6.54 6.16 -8.57
N ALA A 25 -7.41 7.17 -8.57
CA ALA A 25 -7.70 7.97 -7.37
C ALA A 25 -8.26 7.11 -6.21
N SER A 26 -8.81 5.93 -6.54
CA SER A 26 -9.28 4.95 -5.56
C SER A 26 -8.15 4.21 -4.84
N TYR A 27 -6.92 4.14 -5.41
CA TYR A 27 -5.78 3.46 -4.82
C TYR A 27 -5.09 4.33 -3.77
N ALA A 28 -5.68 4.34 -2.58
CA ALA A 28 -5.19 5.19 -1.50
C ALA A 28 -4.05 4.55 -0.70
N LEU A 29 -3.85 3.23 -0.75
CA LEU A 29 -2.85 2.56 0.07
C LEU A 29 -1.43 2.86 -0.43
N THR A 30 -1.15 2.68 -1.72
CA THR A 30 0.16 2.97 -2.32
C THR A 30 0.41 4.48 -2.50
N GLY A 31 -0.64 5.27 -2.78
CA GLY A 31 -0.49 6.73 -2.97
C GLY A 31 -0.36 7.50 -1.66
N ASN A 32 -1.30 7.27 -0.74
CA ASN A 32 -1.49 8.11 0.44
C ASN A 32 -1.05 7.46 1.76
N VAL A 33 -1.11 6.13 1.88
CA VAL A 33 -0.85 5.43 3.15
C VAL A 33 0.59 4.97 3.24
N MET A 34 1.09 4.30 2.20
CA MET A 34 2.50 3.91 2.07
C MET A 34 3.08 4.51 0.78
N PRO A 35 3.58 5.75 0.83
CA PRO A 35 4.04 6.48 -0.34
C PRO A 35 5.14 5.74 -1.08
N GLU A 36 5.19 5.93 -2.38
CA GLU A 36 6.18 5.32 -3.27
C GLU A 36 7.56 5.96 -3.06
N ARG A 37 8.59 5.13 -2.97
CA ARG A 37 9.98 5.54 -2.91
C ARG A 37 10.86 4.73 -3.84
N GLN A 38 11.67 5.40 -4.63
CA GLN A 38 12.68 4.78 -5.47
C GLN A 38 13.99 4.57 -4.69
N ILE A 39 14.60 3.40 -4.84
CA ILE A 39 15.88 3.06 -4.24
C ILE A 39 16.87 2.57 -5.29
N ASN A 40 18.14 2.94 -5.13
CA ASN A 40 19.21 2.52 -6.03
C ASN A 40 19.72 1.12 -5.62
N GLY A 41 18.89 0.08 -5.85
CA GLY A 41 19.24 -1.30 -5.53
C GLY A 41 18.04 -2.22 -5.51
N VAL A 42 18.27 -3.47 -5.17
CA VAL A 42 17.25 -4.53 -5.07
C VAL A 42 17.05 -5.03 -3.64
N LYS A 43 17.71 -4.38 -2.67
CA LYS A 43 17.63 -4.79 -1.26
C LYS A 43 16.99 -3.72 -0.43
N TYR A 44 16.06 -4.12 0.43
CA TYR A 44 15.56 -3.27 1.50
C TYR A 44 16.32 -3.51 2.79
N LYS A 45 16.47 -2.48 3.60
CA LYS A 45 17.01 -2.57 4.95
C LYS A 45 16.16 -1.75 5.89
N THR A 46 15.62 -2.38 6.92
CA THR A 46 14.89 -1.69 7.98
C THR A 46 15.67 -1.72 9.27
N ARG A 47 15.66 -0.62 10.00
CA ARG A 47 16.34 -0.48 11.28
C ARG A 47 15.36 0.08 12.31
N ARG A 48 15.01 -0.73 13.28
CA ARG A 48 14.14 -0.36 14.37
C ARG A 48 14.96 -0.02 15.62
N THR A 49 14.71 1.14 16.21
CA THR A 49 15.33 1.58 17.45
C THR A 49 14.25 1.89 18.48
N SER A 50 14.47 1.56 19.76
CA SER A 50 13.55 1.93 20.85
C SER A 50 13.37 3.45 20.90
N ARG A 51 12.11 3.92 20.98
CA ARG A 51 11.75 5.35 21.07
C ARG A 51 11.82 5.91 22.46
N ARG A 52 11.77 5.05 23.49
CA ARG A 52 11.76 5.51 24.87
C ARG A 52 13.17 5.76 25.35
N VAL A 53 13.38 6.97 25.86
CA VAL A 53 14.60 7.37 26.55
C VAL A 53 14.24 7.60 28.02
N ASN A 54 15.00 7.00 28.92
CA ASN A 54 14.82 7.20 30.34
C ASN A 54 15.13 8.65 30.71
N ALA A 55 14.30 9.25 31.58
CA ALA A 55 14.53 10.58 32.07
C ALA A 55 15.85 10.68 32.84
N ALA A 56 16.57 11.78 32.65
CA ALA A 56 17.77 12.06 33.41
C ALA A 56 17.45 12.21 34.92
N LYS A 57 18.35 11.76 35.77
CA LYS A 57 18.22 11.90 37.21
C LYS A 57 18.81 13.21 37.67
N TYR A 58 18.15 13.88 38.63
CA TYR A 58 18.73 15.00 39.34
C TYR A 58 19.88 14.54 40.23
N ARG A 59 20.91 15.37 40.40
CA ARG A 59 22.02 15.14 41.32
C ARG A 59 22.27 16.38 42.18
N ALA A 60 22.87 16.17 43.34
CA ALA A 60 23.35 17.28 44.16
C ALA A 60 24.55 17.98 43.47
N TYR A 61 24.79 19.25 43.82
CA TYR A 61 25.99 19.93 43.39
C TYR A 61 27.23 19.11 43.87
N ASP A 62 28.27 19.07 43.05
CA ASP A 62 29.53 18.33 43.28
C ASP A 62 29.42 16.79 43.41
N ALA A 63 28.22 16.20 43.23
CA ALA A 63 28.04 14.77 43.15
C ALA A 63 28.37 14.23 41.76
N GLN A 64 28.83 12.97 41.67
CA GLN A 64 29.08 12.32 40.38
C GLN A 64 27.77 12.18 39.57
N THR A 65 27.88 12.35 38.28
CA THR A 65 26.75 12.15 37.35
C THR A 65 26.36 10.64 37.33
N PRO A 66 25.07 10.30 37.57
CA PRO A 66 24.61 8.92 37.53
C PRO A 66 24.88 8.30 36.16
N ILE A 67 25.39 7.05 36.16
CA ILE A 67 25.59 6.29 34.94
C ILE A 67 24.23 5.78 34.47
N ALA A 68 23.84 6.14 33.25
CA ALA A 68 22.63 5.61 32.60
C ALA A 68 23.02 4.44 31.69
N SER A 69 22.28 3.35 31.80
CA SER A 69 22.42 2.25 30.84
C SER A 69 21.77 2.63 29.51
N ARG A 70 22.46 2.42 28.41
CA ARG A 70 21.93 2.62 27.07
C ARG A 70 21.30 1.29 26.62
N GLU A 71 20.00 1.10 26.83
CA GLU A 71 19.26 -0.01 26.24
C GLU A 71 18.92 0.33 24.78
N VAL A 72 19.81 0.04 23.86
CA VAL A 72 19.52 0.14 22.44
C VAL A 72 19.08 -1.24 21.95
N LYS A 73 17.80 -1.51 21.98
CA LYS A 73 17.23 -2.64 21.22
C LYS A 73 17.16 -2.20 19.75
N GLN A 74 18.12 -2.66 18.98
CA GLN A 74 18.17 -2.44 17.56
C GLN A 74 17.84 -3.75 16.86
N ILE A 75 16.79 -3.76 16.05
CA ILE A 75 16.44 -4.87 15.18
C ILE A 75 16.69 -4.39 13.76
N GLU A 76 17.51 -5.11 13.04
CA GLU A 76 17.74 -4.90 11.61
C GLU A 76 17.13 -6.06 10.85
N THR A 77 16.34 -5.75 9.84
CA THR A 77 15.81 -6.73 8.89
C THR A 77 16.23 -6.30 7.49
N GLU A 78 16.78 -7.21 6.75
CA GLU A 78 17.16 -6.98 5.35
C GLU A 78 16.65 -8.13 4.48
N GLY A 79 16.34 -7.82 3.24
CA GLY A 79 15.90 -8.79 2.26
C GLY A 79 15.94 -8.23 0.85
N GLN A 80 15.46 -8.99 -0.11
CA GLN A 80 15.41 -8.59 -1.50
C GLN A 80 13.96 -8.22 -1.89
N LEU A 81 13.84 -7.17 -2.71
CA LEU A 81 12.58 -6.82 -3.34
C LEU A 81 12.25 -7.84 -4.43
N PRO A 82 11.03 -8.38 -4.48
CA PRO A 82 10.62 -9.31 -5.52
C PRO A 82 10.43 -8.60 -6.87
N PRO A 83 10.80 -9.25 -7.98
CA PRO A 83 10.45 -8.77 -9.31
C PRO A 83 8.97 -9.04 -9.58
N LEU A 84 8.33 -8.12 -10.26
CA LEU A 84 6.97 -8.26 -10.79
C LEU A 84 6.90 -7.72 -12.21
N GLY A 85 6.03 -8.29 -13.03
CA GLY A 85 5.90 -7.87 -14.40
C GLY A 85 4.89 -8.70 -15.16
N GLN A 86 4.53 -8.17 -16.32
CA GLN A 86 3.51 -8.74 -17.20
C GLN A 86 3.92 -8.48 -18.65
N LYS A 87 3.56 -9.38 -19.56
CA LYS A 87 3.86 -9.29 -21.00
C LYS A 87 2.59 -9.45 -21.81
N TYR A 88 2.33 -8.52 -22.72
CA TYR A 88 1.30 -8.66 -23.75
C TYR A 88 1.95 -9.05 -25.07
N LEU A 89 1.22 -9.83 -25.85
CA LEU A 89 1.65 -10.34 -27.14
C LEU A 89 0.59 -10.01 -28.18
N VAL A 90 1.01 -9.38 -29.25
CA VAL A 90 0.18 -9.21 -30.45
C VAL A 90 0.59 -10.29 -31.45
N GLY A 91 -0.29 -11.24 -31.65
CA GLY A 91 -0.02 -12.42 -32.48
C GLY A 91 -0.05 -12.12 -33.99
N GLU A 92 0.37 -13.11 -34.81
CA GLU A 92 0.42 -12.99 -36.28
C GLU A 92 -0.94 -12.62 -36.88
N LEU A 93 -2.01 -13.29 -36.46
CA LEU A 93 -3.36 -13.02 -36.98
C LEU A 93 -3.79 -11.58 -36.71
N GLU A 94 -3.57 -11.11 -35.51
CA GLU A 94 -3.90 -9.74 -35.10
C GLU A 94 -3.06 -8.74 -35.87
N THR A 95 -1.76 -8.98 -36.03
CA THR A 95 -0.86 -8.17 -36.85
C THR A 95 -1.32 -8.11 -38.30
N ILE A 96 -1.76 -9.24 -38.89
CA ILE A 96 -2.30 -9.28 -40.27
C ILE A 96 -3.62 -8.49 -40.35
N LEU A 97 -4.54 -8.69 -39.40
CA LEU A 97 -5.81 -7.97 -39.39
C LEU A 97 -5.63 -6.47 -39.22
N LEU A 98 -4.70 -6.07 -38.41
CA LEU A 98 -4.28 -4.68 -38.26
C LEU A 98 -3.70 -4.12 -39.57
N ALA A 99 -2.84 -4.85 -40.25
CA ALA A 99 -2.25 -4.43 -41.53
C ALA A 99 -3.28 -4.36 -42.68
N VAL A 100 -4.22 -5.30 -42.77
CA VAL A 100 -5.25 -5.38 -43.81
C VAL A 100 -6.31 -4.26 -43.67
N ARG A 101 -6.68 -3.91 -42.44
CA ARG A 101 -7.66 -2.83 -42.20
C ARG A 101 -7.15 -1.43 -42.58
N ARG A 102 -5.87 -1.23 -42.77
CA ARG A 102 -5.25 0.07 -42.57
C ARG A 102 -4.67 0.76 -43.77
N GLY A 103 -4.67 0.31 -44.88
CA GLY A 103 -4.18 1.13 -45.98
C GLY A 103 -3.24 2.28 -45.61
N GLN A 104 -2.22 2.06 -44.75
CA GLN A 104 -1.13 2.97 -44.37
C GLN A 104 -1.20 3.81 -43.08
N ASP A 105 -2.18 3.67 -42.21
CA ASP A 105 -2.19 4.48 -41.00
C ASP A 105 -1.50 3.78 -39.80
N ALA A 106 -0.31 4.25 -39.46
CA ALA A 106 0.51 3.75 -38.37
C ALA A 106 0.04 4.23 -36.97
N SER A 107 -0.85 5.22 -36.94
CA SER A 107 -1.28 5.87 -35.71
C SER A 107 -1.96 4.93 -34.72
N GLU A 108 -2.80 3.99 -35.20
CA GLU A 108 -3.49 3.05 -34.29
C GLU A 108 -2.54 2.04 -33.63
N LEU A 109 -1.43 1.64 -34.29
CA LEU A 109 -0.46 0.75 -33.66
C LEU A 109 0.30 1.48 -32.55
N VAL A 110 0.59 2.75 -32.76
CA VAL A 110 1.20 3.63 -31.77
C VAL A 110 0.25 3.84 -30.60
N GLU A 111 -1.03 4.13 -30.85
CA GLU A 111 -2.05 4.25 -29.80
C GLU A 111 -2.18 2.96 -28.99
N MET A 112 -2.22 1.79 -29.65
CA MET A 112 -2.27 0.51 -28.96
C MET A 112 -1.04 0.26 -28.08
N LEU A 113 0.15 0.67 -28.54
CA LEU A 113 1.36 0.57 -27.75
C LEU A 113 1.29 1.43 -26.47
N PHE A 114 0.80 2.67 -26.58
CA PHE A 114 0.63 3.53 -25.42
C PHE A 114 -0.48 3.05 -24.48
N ASP A 115 -1.56 2.48 -25.01
CA ASP A 115 -2.60 1.84 -24.20
C ASP A 115 -2.05 0.65 -23.43
N ASP A 116 -1.21 -0.18 -24.05
CA ASP A 116 -0.51 -1.29 -23.39
C ASP A 116 0.41 -0.78 -22.29
N VAL A 117 1.15 0.32 -22.52
CA VAL A 117 2.02 0.93 -21.50
C VAL A 117 1.19 1.39 -20.29
N ALA A 118 0.05 2.02 -20.54
CA ALA A 118 -0.86 2.42 -19.49
C ALA A 118 -1.43 1.21 -18.73
N ALA A 119 -1.81 0.15 -19.44
CA ALA A 119 -2.34 -1.08 -18.86
C ALA A 119 -1.28 -1.79 -17.98
N HIS A 120 -0.04 -1.92 -18.46
CA HIS A 120 1.06 -2.48 -17.68
C HIS A 120 1.31 -1.69 -16.38
N THR A 121 1.36 -0.36 -16.49
CA THR A 121 1.59 0.51 -15.34
C THR A 121 0.48 0.37 -14.30
N LYS A 122 -0.78 0.38 -14.74
CA LYS A 122 -1.94 0.19 -13.85
C LYS A 122 -1.94 -1.20 -13.22
N SER A 123 -1.64 -2.26 -13.97
CA SER A 123 -1.58 -3.64 -13.46
C SER A 123 -0.53 -3.80 -12.36
N ILE A 124 0.67 -3.24 -12.55
CA ILE A 124 1.73 -3.26 -11.53
C ILE A 124 1.29 -2.51 -10.27
N ARG A 125 0.71 -1.31 -10.41
CA ARG A 125 0.19 -0.54 -9.27
C ARG A 125 -0.95 -1.25 -8.56
N SER A 126 -1.86 -1.89 -9.28
CA SER A 126 -2.93 -2.71 -8.69
C SER A 126 -2.36 -3.86 -7.86
N ARG A 127 -1.30 -4.51 -8.34
CA ARG A 127 -0.63 -5.58 -7.59
C ARG A 127 0.02 -5.06 -6.32
N LEU A 128 0.63 -3.89 -6.36
CA LEU A 128 1.23 -3.25 -5.18
C LEU A 128 0.19 -2.78 -4.18
N GLU A 129 -0.97 -2.31 -4.63
CA GLU A 129 -2.10 -1.98 -3.77
C GLU A 129 -2.57 -3.20 -2.97
N LEU A 130 -2.67 -4.38 -3.62
CA LEU A 130 -2.95 -5.65 -2.94
C LEU A 130 -1.84 -6.03 -1.95
N ALA A 131 -0.57 -5.84 -2.32
CA ALA A 131 0.56 -6.15 -1.45
C ALA A 131 0.61 -5.26 -0.19
N VAL A 132 0.29 -3.96 -0.32
CA VAL A 132 0.16 -3.06 0.83
C VAL A 132 -1.00 -3.49 1.73
N GLY A 133 -2.13 -3.86 1.13
CA GLY A 133 -3.29 -4.35 1.87
C GLY A 133 -2.99 -5.62 2.67
N ASP A 134 -2.26 -6.58 2.09
CA ASP A 134 -1.81 -7.80 2.75
C ASP A 134 -0.94 -7.46 3.96
N LEU A 135 0.09 -6.64 3.76
CA LEU A 135 0.98 -6.20 4.84
C LEU A 135 0.26 -5.46 5.96
N LEU A 136 -0.74 -4.65 5.65
CA LEU A 136 -1.51 -3.90 6.65
C LEU A 136 -2.53 -4.78 7.39
N THR A 137 -2.91 -5.92 6.83
CA THR A 137 -3.91 -6.82 7.40
C THR A 137 -3.37 -7.64 8.56
N ASP A 138 -2.15 -8.19 8.44
CA ASP A 138 -1.54 -9.07 9.44
C ASP A 138 -0.07 -8.77 9.73
N GLY A 139 0.49 -7.71 9.16
CA GLY A 139 1.88 -7.32 9.34
C GLY A 139 2.86 -8.14 8.51
N LYS A 140 2.36 -8.94 7.57
CA LYS A 140 3.17 -9.80 6.70
C LYS A 140 2.84 -9.54 5.23
N PHE A 141 3.83 -9.76 4.40
CA PHE A 141 3.62 -9.82 2.96
C PHE A 141 4.09 -11.18 2.47
N THR A 142 3.15 -11.97 1.94
CA THR A 142 3.40 -13.35 1.54
C THR A 142 3.03 -13.58 0.09
N LEU A 143 4.01 -14.02 -0.70
CA LEU A 143 3.82 -14.56 -2.04
C LEU A 143 4.12 -16.06 -2.00
N THR A 144 3.16 -16.90 -2.38
CA THR A 144 3.33 -18.35 -2.34
C THR A 144 3.20 -18.93 -3.73
N GLY A 145 4.32 -19.41 -4.29
CA GLY A 145 4.34 -20.19 -5.52
C GLY A 145 3.92 -19.46 -6.81
N GLU A 146 3.82 -18.13 -6.80
CA GLU A 146 3.45 -17.35 -7.97
C GLU A 146 4.63 -17.38 -8.98
N ASN A 147 4.43 -18.05 -10.12
CA ASN A 147 5.47 -18.31 -11.11
C ASN A 147 6.78 -18.89 -10.53
N GLY A 148 6.67 -19.72 -9.48
CA GLY A 148 7.82 -20.31 -8.80
C GLY A 148 8.51 -19.40 -7.78
N LEU A 149 8.02 -18.18 -7.57
CA LEU A 149 8.53 -17.26 -6.57
C LEU A 149 7.78 -17.45 -5.23
N THR A 150 8.55 -17.58 -4.16
CA THR A 150 8.04 -17.56 -2.78
C THR A 150 8.77 -16.47 -2.03
N VAL A 151 8.05 -15.51 -1.51
CA VAL A 151 8.57 -14.42 -0.68
C VAL A 151 7.76 -14.37 0.60
N GLU A 152 8.44 -14.30 1.72
CA GLU A 152 7.84 -14.07 3.02
C GLU A 152 8.58 -12.88 3.68
N TYR A 153 7.84 -11.81 3.90
CA TYR A 153 8.32 -10.64 4.65
C TYR A 153 7.45 -10.46 5.87
N ASP A 154 8.05 -10.51 7.06
CA ASP A 154 7.40 -10.25 8.35
C ASP A 154 7.91 -8.92 8.90
N ALA A 155 7.03 -7.93 8.97
CA ALA A 155 7.33 -6.62 9.54
C ALA A 155 7.43 -6.64 11.07
N GLN A 156 7.17 -7.78 11.71
CA GLN A 156 7.20 -7.96 13.16
C GLN A 156 6.32 -6.95 13.91
N VAL A 157 5.09 -6.78 13.45
CA VAL A 157 4.09 -5.96 14.13
C VAL A 157 3.81 -6.59 15.51
N PRO A 158 3.90 -5.83 16.61
CA PRO A 158 3.57 -6.37 17.93
C PRO A 158 2.14 -6.87 17.98
N SER A 159 1.91 -8.02 18.65
CA SER A 159 0.56 -8.59 18.81
C SER A 159 -0.42 -7.63 19.50
N ALA A 160 0.08 -6.78 20.40
CA ALA A 160 -0.72 -5.73 21.03
C ALA A 160 -1.26 -4.68 20.04
N ASN A 161 -0.62 -4.54 18.87
CA ASN A 161 -1.04 -3.64 17.80
C ASN A 161 -1.99 -4.34 16.80
N MET A 162 -2.27 -5.61 16.98
CA MET A 162 -3.22 -6.40 16.19
C MET A 162 -4.34 -6.97 17.09
N PRO A 163 -5.09 -6.11 17.80
CA PRO A 163 -6.14 -6.57 18.70
C PRO A 163 -7.35 -7.07 17.91
N THR A 164 -8.18 -7.84 18.62
CA THR A 164 -9.55 -8.15 18.21
C THR A 164 -10.50 -7.42 19.14
N ALA A 165 -11.63 -6.91 18.63
CA ALA A 165 -12.65 -6.29 19.44
C ALA A 165 -13.13 -7.24 20.56
N ALA A 166 -13.36 -6.70 21.74
CA ALA A 166 -13.77 -7.51 22.91
C ALA A 166 -15.10 -8.23 22.66
N THR A 167 -16.02 -7.54 21.99
CA THR A 167 -17.27 -8.10 21.45
C THR A 167 -17.34 -7.70 19.98
N PRO A 168 -17.67 -8.62 19.05
CA PRO A 168 -17.80 -8.26 17.63
C PRO A 168 -18.74 -7.08 17.45
N TRP A 169 -18.35 -6.10 16.64
CA TRP A 169 -19.15 -4.88 16.43
C TRP A 169 -20.45 -5.14 15.66
N THR A 170 -20.63 -6.33 15.12
CA THR A 170 -21.92 -6.81 14.62
C THR A 170 -22.99 -6.94 15.70
N ASP A 171 -22.58 -7.08 16.96
CA ASP A 171 -23.47 -7.03 18.12
C ASP A 171 -23.72 -5.55 18.49
N PRO A 172 -24.97 -5.08 18.46
CA PRO A 172 -25.29 -3.70 18.82
C PRO A 172 -24.87 -3.31 20.25
N THR A 173 -24.73 -4.29 21.15
CA THR A 173 -24.36 -4.07 22.55
C THR A 173 -22.84 -3.96 22.77
N SER A 174 -22.03 -4.16 21.72
CA SER A 174 -20.59 -3.93 21.74
C SER A 174 -20.25 -2.48 22.09
N ASP A 175 -19.03 -2.22 22.56
CA ASP A 175 -18.57 -0.86 22.84
C ASP A 175 -17.34 -0.49 21.98
N PRO A 176 -17.56 -0.09 20.72
CA PRO A 176 -16.47 0.31 19.84
C PRO A 176 -15.69 1.52 20.36
N ILE A 177 -16.33 2.41 21.16
CA ILE A 177 -15.65 3.58 21.74
C ILE A 177 -14.60 3.12 22.75
N ALA A 178 -14.98 2.21 23.66
CA ALA A 178 -14.06 1.67 24.66
C ALA A 178 -12.92 0.88 24.01
N ASP A 179 -13.22 0.06 22.99
CA ASP A 179 -12.21 -0.66 22.22
C ASP A 179 -11.18 0.28 21.60
N GLU A 180 -11.62 1.30 20.85
CA GLU A 180 -10.72 2.27 20.23
C GLU A 180 -9.89 3.06 21.25
N MET A 181 -10.49 3.45 22.38
CA MET A 181 -9.76 4.12 23.46
C MET A 181 -8.67 3.25 24.05
N ALA A 182 -8.93 1.95 24.24
CA ALA A 182 -7.95 0.98 24.73
C ALA A 182 -6.80 0.81 23.72
N TRP A 183 -7.11 0.76 22.43
CA TRP A 183 -6.08 0.69 21.37
C TRP A 183 -5.23 1.96 21.30
N LEU A 184 -5.84 3.13 21.45
CA LEU A 184 -5.10 4.40 21.52
C LEU A 184 -4.19 4.45 22.75
N GLU A 185 -4.61 3.89 23.88
CA GLU A 185 -3.75 3.82 25.06
C GLU A 185 -2.55 2.88 24.84
N THR A 186 -2.74 1.78 24.09
CA THR A 186 -1.63 0.91 23.68
C THR A 186 -0.59 1.69 22.86
N LEU A 187 -1.02 2.53 21.91
CA LEU A 187 -0.12 3.40 21.15
C LEU A 187 0.58 4.43 22.04
N ARG A 188 -0.14 5.08 22.96
CA ARG A 188 0.47 6.01 23.92
C ARG A 188 1.50 5.33 24.80
N ALA A 189 1.16 4.10 25.27
CA ALA A 189 2.07 3.30 26.07
C ALA A 189 3.36 2.95 25.34
N SER A 190 3.36 2.80 24.01
CA SER A 190 4.56 2.59 23.20
C SER A 190 5.31 3.88 22.85
N GLY A 191 4.75 5.05 23.16
CA GLY A 191 5.27 6.35 22.75
C GLY A 191 5.02 6.69 21.27
N ALA A 192 4.02 6.04 20.67
CA ALA A 192 3.60 6.32 19.30
C ALA A 192 2.83 7.66 19.21
N PRO A 193 2.87 8.34 18.06
CA PRO A 193 2.04 9.51 17.84
C PRO A 193 0.56 9.12 17.77
N MET A 194 -0.33 10.08 18.00
CA MET A 194 -1.77 9.90 17.78
C MET A 194 -2.03 9.59 16.30
N PRO A 195 -2.87 8.59 15.98
CA PRO A 195 -3.23 8.30 14.59
C PRO A 195 -3.91 9.49 13.91
N GLU A 196 -3.62 9.68 12.63
CA GLU A 196 -4.23 10.76 11.82
C GLU A 196 -5.65 10.39 11.39
N LYS A 197 -5.85 9.14 10.97
CA LYS A 197 -7.11 8.62 10.48
C LYS A 197 -7.22 7.12 10.70
N VAL A 198 -8.42 6.61 10.50
CA VAL A 198 -8.74 5.19 10.43
C VAL A 198 -9.13 4.82 9.02
N LEU A 199 -8.58 3.73 8.50
CA LEU A 199 -9.05 3.11 7.25
C LEU A 199 -9.90 1.90 7.60
N THR A 200 -11.05 1.78 6.97
CA THR A 200 -11.95 0.64 7.17
C THR A 200 -12.92 0.48 6.00
N SER A 201 -13.68 -0.61 5.98
CA SER A 201 -14.73 -0.84 5.00
C SER A 201 -15.99 -0.01 5.30
N TYR A 202 -16.82 0.18 4.27
CA TYR A 202 -18.15 0.75 4.45
C TYR A 202 -18.99 -0.07 5.45
N GLN A 203 -18.85 -1.41 5.42
CA GLN A 203 -19.60 -2.31 6.30
C GLN A 203 -19.24 -2.06 7.78
N ALA A 204 -17.94 -2.04 8.12
CA ALA A 204 -17.50 -1.78 9.50
C ALA A 204 -17.92 -0.38 9.97
N ARG A 205 -17.81 0.63 9.09
CA ARG A 205 -18.28 2.01 9.40
C ARG A 205 -19.79 2.07 9.65
N ALA A 206 -20.58 1.31 8.88
CA ALA A 206 -22.05 1.29 9.01
C ALA A 206 -22.49 0.66 10.34
N LEU A 207 -21.75 -0.29 10.91
CA LEU A 207 -22.06 -0.90 12.21
C LEU A 207 -22.14 0.14 13.34
N LEU A 208 -21.31 1.18 13.28
CA LEU A 208 -21.32 2.26 14.29
C LEU A 208 -22.65 3.01 14.34
N SER A 209 -23.34 3.14 13.20
CA SER A 209 -24.61 3.85 13.13
C SER A 209 -25.73 3.20 13.93
N GLY A 210 -25.72 1.87 14.03
CA GLY A 210 -26.70 1.08 14.79
C GLY A 210 -26.27 0.71 16.21
N ASN A 211 -25.04 1.06 16.61
CA ASN A 211 -24.46 0.63 17.87
C ASN A 211 -25.02 1.40 19.07
N ASP A 212 -25.29 0.69 20.17
CA ASP A 212 -25.93 1.25 21.37
C ASP A 212 -25.04 2.28 22.08
N ALA A 213 -23.73 2.05 22.15
CA ALA A 213 -22.78 2.98 22.78
C ALA A 213 -22.70 4.31 22.02
N TYR A 214 -22.68 4.27 20.66
CA TYR A 214 -22.69 5.47 19.84
C TYR A 214 -24.01 6.25 19.97
N ARG A 215 -25.15 5.56 19.98
CA ARG A 215 -26.46 6.21 20.20
C ARG A 215 -26.54 6.83 21.59
N ALA A 216 -26.14 6.10 22.63
CA ALA A 216 -26.11 6.62 23.99
C ALA A 216 -25.21 7.86 24.12
N ALA A 217 -24.03 7.83 23.52
CA ALA A 217 -23.11 8.96 23.49
C ALA A 217 -23.67 10.17 22.75
N TYR A 218 -24.37 9.97 21.62
CA TYR A 218 -24.96 11.05 20.83
C TYR A 218 -26.12 11.73 21.57
N TYR A 219 -27.09 10.95 22.07
CA TYR A 219 -28.27 11.47 22.75
C TYR A 219 -28.01 11.86 24.23
N GLY A 220 -26.83 11.57 24.77
CA GLY A 220 -26.48 11.86 26.17
C GLY A 220 -27.24 11.01 27.18
N SER A 221 -27.75 9.84 26.78
CA SER A 221 -28.51 8.94 27.65
C SER A 221 -27.59 7.96 28.32
N VAL A 222 -27.69 7.87 29.66
CA VAL A 222 -26.96 6.87 30.47
C VAL A 222 -27.71 5.53 30.54
N ASN A 223 -29.00 5.54 30.18
CA ASN A 223 -29.85 4.35 30.26
C ASN A 223 -30.24 3.86 28.86
N PRO A 224 -29.82 2.65 28.44
CA PRO A 224 -30.16 2.08 27.15
C PRO A 224 -31.68 2.06 26.86
N SER A 225 -32.49 1.88 27.89
CA SER A 225 -33.96 1.84 27.76
C SER A 225 -34.59 3.18 27.35
N ASN A 226 -33.87 4.29 27.52
CA ASN A 226 -34.32 5.64 27.17
C ASN A 226 -33.62 6.20 25.91
N THR A 227 -32.73 5.44 25.30
CA THR A 227 -32.02 5.87 24.11
C THR A 227 -32.88 5.60 22.88
N PRO A 228 -33.08 6.57 21.98
CA PRO A 228 -33.80 6.32 20.73
C PRO A 228 -33.17 5.17 19.93
N THR A 229 -34.03 4.30 19.37
CA THR A 229 -33.60 3.14 18.57
C THR A 229 -33.25 3.49 17.12
N ALA A 230 -33.46 4.75 16.73
CA ALA A 230 -33.10 5.22 15.39
C ALA A 230 -31.59 5.10 15.13
N THR A 231 -31.24 4.68 13.93
CA THR A 231 -29.82 4.64 13.49
C THR A 231 -29.29 6.08 13.32
N LEU A 232 -28.03 6.26 13.72
CA LEU A 232 -27.38 7.56 13.57
C LEU A 232 -26.99 7.81 12.10
N ALA A 233 -27.12 9.06 11.66
CA ALA A 233 -26.57 9.49 10.38
C ALA A 233 -25.02 9.53 10.42
N PRO A 234 -24.34 9.46 9.27
CA PRO A 234 -22.88 9.47 9.24
C PRO A 234 -22.24 10.65 9.97
N ASN A 235 -22.79 11.86 9.80
CA ASN A 235 -22.33 13.07 10.48
C ASN A 235 -22.54 13.03 12.01
N GLU A 236 -23.56 12.33 12.47
CA GLU A 236 -23.84 12.16 13.90
C GLU A 236 -22.82 11.21 14.54
N VAL A 237 -22.46 10.12 13.83
CA VAL A 237 -21.39 9.23 14.25
C VAL A 237 -20.05 9.99 14.31
N ASP A 238 -19.75 10.83 13.32
CA ASP A 238 -18.53 11.64 13.31
C ASP A 238 -18.51 12.67 14.45
N ALA A 239 -19.67 13.23 14.82
CA ALA A 239 -19.80 14.11 15.98
C ALA A 239 -19.50 13.38 17.30
N VAL A 240 -19.94 12.12 17.45
CA VAL A 240 -19.58 11.27 18.59
C VAL A 240 -18.08 11.02 18.61
N ARG A 241 -17.48 10.63 17.49
CA ARG A 241 -16.04 10.39 17.38
C ARG A 241 -15.23 11.63 17.78
N ALA A 242 -15.62 12.80 17.28
CA ALA A 242 -14.98 14.06 17.63
C ALA A 242 -15.08 14.38 19.15
N ARG A 243 -16.21 14.07 19.79
CA ARG A 243 -16.40 14.23 21.25
C ARG A 243 -15.40 13.43 22.08
N TYR A 244 -15.05 12.21 21.60
CA TYR A 244 -14.10 11.33 22.28
C TYR A 244 -12.65 11.47 21.75
N ASN A 245 -12.38 12.46 20.90
CA ASN A 245 -11.08 12.66 20.23
C ASN A 245 -10.60 11.40 19.48
N LEU A 246 -11.51 10.63 18.92
CA LEU A 246 -11.18 9.49 18.06
C LEU A 246 -10.79 9.99 16.66
N PRO A 247 -9.85 9.33 15.98
CA PRO A 247 -9.43 9.73 14.64
C PRO A 247 -10.59 9.65 13.63
N PRO A 248 -10.64 10.52 12.62
CA PRO A 248 -11.65 10.47 11.56
C PRO A 248 -11.55 9.14 10.78
N VAL A 249 -12.71 8.67 10.28
CA VAL A 249 -12.80 7.42 9.51
C VAL A 249 -12.81 7.74 8.02
N GLU A 250 -11.93 7.09 7.28
CA GLU A 250 -11.90 7.08 5.82
C GLU A 250 -12.31 5.69 5.32
N ILE A 251 -13.29 5.65 4.43
CA ILE A 251 -13.79 4.40 3.86
C ILE A 251 -12.88 4.00 2.71
N TYR A 252 -12.41 2.75 2.74
CA TYR A 252 -11.61 2.14 1.70
C TYR A 252 -12.25 0.80 1.28
N ASP A 253 -12.88 0.77 0.13
CA ASP A 253 -13.66 -0.37 -0.37
C ASP A 253 -13.28 -0.76 -1.80
N VAL A 254 -12.03 -0.53 -2.16
CA VAL A 254 -11.49 -0.85 -3.49
C VAL A 254 -11.54 -2.35 -3.73
N GLN A 255 -11.91 -2.73 -4.95
CA GLN A 255 -11.88 -4.09 -5.44
C GLN A 255 -11.05 -4.13 -6.72
N ILE A 256 -10.09 -5.04 -6.76
CA ILE A 256 -9.13 -5.19 -7.85
C ILE A 256 -9.39 -6.53 -8.54
N PRO A 257 -9.59 -6.54 -9.86
CA PRO A 257 -9.75 -7.80 -10.61
C PRO A 257 -8.42 -8.55 -10.64
N LYS A 258 -8.48 -9.87 -10.40
CA LYS A 258 -7.37 -10.80 -10.61
C LYS A 258 -7.44 -11.44 -11.99
N ASP A 259 -6.35 -12.09 -12.40
CA ASP A 259 -6.26 -12.78 -13.71
C ASP A 259 -7.28 -13.91 -13.87
N ASP A 260 -7.76 -14.48 -12.77
CA ASP A 260 -8.83 -15.50 -12.75
C ASP A 260 -10.25 -14.92 -12.87
N GLY A 261 -10.38 -13.61 -13.02
CA GLY A 261 -11.66 -12.89 -13.09
C GLY A 261 -12.33 -12.67 -11.74
N THR A 262 -11.74 -13.11 -10.65
CA THR A 262 -12.26 -12.82 -9.30
C THR A 262 -11.86 -11.43 -8.84
N MET A 263 -12.69 -10.82 -7.99
CA MET A 263 -12.39 -9.52 -7.39
C MET A 263 -11.71 -9.73 -6.03
N ALA A 264 -10.55 -9.10 -5.85
CA ALA A 264 -9.84 -9.09 -4.58
C ALA A 264 -9.97 -7.74 -3.88
N ARG A 265 -10.16 -7.77 -2.57
CA ARG A 265 -10.07 -6.58 -1.73
C ARG A 265 -8.67 -6.49 -1.14
N PRO A 266 -7.98 -5.34 -1.26
CA PRO A 266 -6.71 -5.14 -0.56
C PRO A 266 -6.88 -5.24 0.97
N LEU A 267 -7.94 -4.65 1.51
CA LEU A 267 -8.26 -4.74 2.93
C LEU A 267 -9.52 -5.58 3.15
N PRO A 268 -9.48 -6.59 4.06
CA PRO A 268 -10.67 -7.31 4.49
C PRO A 268 -11.71 -6.38 5.12
N VAL A 269 -12.99 -6.74 5.00
CA VAL A 269 -14.11 -5.91 5.46
C VAL A 269 -14.17 -5.72 6.98
N ASP A 270 -13.54 -6.62 7.72
CA ASP A 270 -13.52 -6.67 9.19
C ASP A 270 -12.33 -5.92 9.82
N ARG A 271 -11.55 -5.19 9.02
CA ARG A 271 -10.36 -4.47 9.50
C ARG A 271 -10.63 -3.01 9.83
N TRP A 272 -10.00 -2.58 10.93
CA TRP A 272 -10.00 -1.22 11.44
C TRP A 272 -8.55 -0.79 11.64
N ILE A 273 -8.02 -0.01 10.71
CA ILE A 273 -6.59 0.30 10.65
C ILE A 273 -6.36 1.75 11.04
N MET A 274 -5.71 1.98 12.16
CA MET A 274 -5.33 3.32 12.63
C MET A 274 -3.98 3.71 12.02
N VAL A 275 -3.98 4.68 11.13
CA VAL A 275 -2.83 5.13 10.34
C VAL A 275 -2.12 6.28 11.05
N PRO A 276 -0.78 6.22 11.23
CA PRO A 276 -0.02 7.29 11.85
C PRO A 276 0.12 8.51 10.93
N PRO A 277 0.37 9.73 11.49
CA PRO A 277 0.48 10.96 10.70
C PRO A 277 1.75 11.00 9.84
N ASN A 278 2.82 10.38 10.27
CA ASN A 278 4.13 10.46 9.63
C ASN A 278 4.42 9.22 8.80
N ARG A 279 3.90 9.18 7.58
CA ARG A 279 3.84 7.99 6.73
C ARG A 279 5.20 7.52 6.25
N THR A 280 6.06 8.44 5.81
CA THR A 280 7.42 8.12 5.33
C THR A 280 8.32 7.53 6.43
N GLN A 281 8.06 7.85 7.70
CA GLN A 281 8.74 7.22 8.82
C GLN A 281 8.13 5.86 9.19
N TRP A 282 6.85 5.67 8.91
CA TRP A 282 6.14 4.44 9.20
C TRP A 282 6.46 3.33 8.21
N GLY A 283 6.32 3.61 6.91
CA GLY A 283 6.56 2.66 5.85
C GLY A 283 6.42 3.29 4.47
N GLU A 284 6.98 2.64 3.49
CA GLU A 284 6.98 3.08 2.09
C GLU A 284 6.85 1.88 1.15
N THR A 285 6.28 2.10 -0.02
CA THR A 285 6.35 1.15 -1.13
C THR A 285 7.65 1.41 -1.88
N GLN A 286 8.64 0.52 -1.70
CA GLN A 286 9.96 0.68 -2.30
C GLN A 286 9.99 0.11 -3.70
N TYR A 287 10.51 0.89 -4.64
CA TYR A 287 10.83 0.47 -6.00
C TYR A 287 12.35 0.41 -6.17
N GLY A 288 12.82 -0.75 -6.59
CA GLY A 288 14.22 -1.02 -6.87
C GLY A 288 14.55 -0.90 -8.37
N ILE A 289 15.81 -1.23 -8.68
CA ILE A 289 16.33 -1.26 -10.05
C ILE A 289 15.93 -2.59 -10.71
N THR A 290 15.47 -2.54 -11.95
CA THR A 290 15.15 -3.71 -12.76
C THR A 290 16.31 -4.08 -13.69
N ALA A 291 16.36 -5.34 -14.16
CA ALA A 291 17.34 -5.75 -15.16
C ALA A 291 17.17 -5.00 -16.49
N GLU A 292 15.92 -4.67 -16.83
CA GLU A 292 15.58 -3.88 -18.01
C GLU A 292 16.15 -2.47 -17.92
N SER A 293 16.11 -1.83 -16.75
CA SER A 293 16.68 -0.51 -16.55
C SER A 293 18.20 -0.53 -16.75
N ILE A 294 18.88 -1.56 -16.24
CA ILE A 294 20.32 -1.73 -16.42
C ILE A 294 20.64 -1.93 -17.90
N ALA A 295 19.88 -2.76 -18.62
CA ALA A 295 20.09 -2.98 -20.04
C ALA A 295 19.91 -1.71 -20.87
N LEU A 296 18.94 -0.85 -20.53
CA LEU A 296 18.71 0.42 -21.21
C LEU A 296 19.78 1.47 -20.91
N THR A 297 20.43 1.41 -19.74
CA THR A 297 21.45 2.39 -19.32
C THR A 297 22.86 2.00 -19.75
N THR A 298 23.16 0.70 -19.94
CA THR A 298 24.49 0.17 -20.25
C THR A 298 24.70 -0.17 -21.72
N GLY A 299 23.69 -0.01 -22.59
CA GLY A 299 23.80 -0.26 -24.03
C GLY A 299 24.65 0.79 -24.76
N ASP A 300 24.97 0.53 -26.05
CA ASP A 300 25.76 1.42 -26.91
C ASP A 300 25.12 2.82 -27.09
N ASN A 301 23.81 2.95 -26.87
CA ASN A 301 23.06 4.19 -26.81
C ASN A 301 22.21 4.18 -25.54
N PRO A 302 22.69 4.66 -24.41
CA PRO A 302 21.89 4.72 -23.19
C PRO A 302 20.69 5.64 -23.41
N ALA A 303 19.50 5.06 -23.27
CA ALA A 303 18.23 5.76 -23.45
C ALA A 303 17.86 6.65 -22.26
N ILE A 304 18.37 6.30 -21.07
CA ILE A 304 18.09 6.99 -19.80
C ILE A 304 19.29 6.89 -18.86
N GLU A 305 19.40 7.83 -17.94
CA GLU A 305 20.37 7.73 -16.83
C GLU A 305 19.89 6.74 -15.78
N LEU A 306 20.83 6.04 -15.11
CA LEU A 306 20.50 5.02 -14.10
C LEU A 306 19.70 5.59 -12.93
N GLU A 307 19.94 6.84 -12.56
CA GLU A 307 19.21 7.54 -11.49
C GLU A 307 17.74 7.83 -11.85
N GLU A 308 17.42 7.86 -13.12
CA GLU A 308 16.04 8.04 -13.63
C GLU A 308 15.30 6.70 -13.81
N ALA A 309 16.01 5.59 -13.74
CA ALA A 309 15.51 4.26 -14.06
C ALA A 309 14.77 3.47 -12.96
N PRO A 310 14.86 3.78 -11.64
CA PRO A 310 14.09 3.04 -10.66
C PRO A 310 12.59 3.24 -10.84
N GLY A 311 11.82 2.17 -10.69
CA GLY A 311 10.37 2.22 -10.79
C GLY A 311 9.77 1.23 -11.78
N ILE A 312 8.68 1.63 -12.43
CA ILE A 312 8.03 0.83 -13.45
C ILE A 312 8.66 1.12 -14.80
N ILE A 313 9.17 0.07 -15.44
CA ILE A 313 9.79 0.14 -16.77
C ILE A 313 8.91 -0.64 -17.74
N VAL A 314 8.57 -0.02 -18.85
CA VAL A 314 7.89 -0.69 -19.96
C VAL A 314 8.83 -0.75 -21.16
N THR A 315 9.01 -1.94 -21.70
CA THR A 315 9.80 -2.21 -22.89
C THR A 315 8.92 -2.86 -23.95
N HIS A 316 9.28 -2.66 -25.22
CA HIS A 316 8.63 -3.33 -26.33
C HIS A 316 9.68 -4.01 -27.22
N GLY A 317 9.25 -4.92 -28.04
CA GLY A 317 10.11 -5.58 -28.98
C GLY A 317 9.31 -6.46 -29.92
N TRP A 318 10.02 -7.07 -30.84
CA TRP A 318 9.42 -8.00 -31.77
C TRP A 318 10.22 -9.29 -31.85
N GLN A 319 9.57 -10.36 -32.29
CA GLN A 319 10.14 -11.70 -32.45
C GLN A 319 9.83 -12.20 -33.85
N ASP A 320 10.79 -12.88 -34.47
CA ASP A 320 10.67 -13.38 -35.86
C ASP A 320 9.92 -14.69 -35.98
N ASP A 321 9.99 -15.57 -35.00
CA ASP A 321 9.41 -16.89 -35.02
C ASP A 321 8.77 -17.28 -33.67
N PRO A 322 7.42 -17.29 -33.59
CA PRO A 322 6.45 -16.72 -34.55
C PRO A 322 6.55 -15.18 -34.61
N VAL A 323 6.11 -14.57 -35.73
CA VAL A 323 6.10 -13.11 -35.88
C VAL A 323 5.13 -12.50 -34.88
N GLN A 324 5.66 -11.82 -33.88
CA GLN A 324 4.89 -11.24 -32.78
C GLN A 324 5.51 -9.92 -32.34
N VAL A 325 4.66 -8.96 -32.02
CA VAL A 325 5.05 -7.77 -31.28
C VAL A 325 4.71 -8.00 -29.82
N TRP A 326 5.59 -7.58 -28.93
CA TRP A 326 5.33 -7.71 -27.50
C TRP A 326 5.62 -6.38 -26.77
N THR A 327 4.84 -6.17 -25.74
CA THR A 327 5.06 -5.15 -24.72
C THR A 327 5.25 -5.82 -23.38
N LYS A 328 6.16 -5.33 -22.57
CA LYS A 328 6.49 -5.89 -21.25
C LYS A 328 6.63 -4.79 -20.21
N GLY A 329 5.78 -4.83 -19.20
CA GLY A 329 5.93 -4.03 -17.99
C GLY A 329 6.70 -4.81 -16.93
N SER A 330 7.67 -4.19 -16.30
CA SER A 330 8.47 -4.77 -15.21
C SER A 330 8.74 -3.76 -14.10
N ALA A 331 8.76 -4.25 -12.88
CA ALA A 331 9.18 -3.51 -11.71
C ALA A 331 9.83 -4.47 -10.70
N VAL A 332 10.58 -3.91 -9.77
CA VAL A 332 11.07 -4.61 -8.59
C VAL A 332 10.57 -3.82 -7.40
N ALA A 333 9.52 -4.27 -6.73
CA ALA A 333 8.89 -3.46 -5.70
C ALA A 333 8.21 -4.29 -4.61
N MET A 334 8.15 -3.72 -3.41
CA MET A 334 7.46 -4.30 -2.25
C MET A 334 7.14 -3.21 -1.22
N PRO A 335 6.02 -3.30 -0.49
CA PRO A 335 5.78 -2.46 0.68
C PRO A 335 6.69 -2.87 1.84
N VAL A 336 7.26 -1.89 2.53
CA VAL A 336 8.19 -2.09 3.66
C VAL A 336 7.79 -1.20 4.83
N LEU A 337 7.57 -1.79 6.01
CA LEU A 337 7.31 -1.08 7.26
C LEU A 337 8.62 -0.86 8.03
N TYR A 338 8.95 0.40 8.32
CA TYR A 338 10.14 0.75 9.11
C TYR A 338 9.86 0.72 10.61
N VAL A 339 8.64 1.13 10.97
CA VAL A 339 8.24 1.31 12.36
C VAL A 339 6.86 0.68 12.59
N PRO A 340 6.80 -0.66 12.75
CA PRO A 340 5.52 -1.39 12.78
C PRO A 340 4.71 -1.22 14.07
N ASP A 341 5.25 -0.56 15.10
CA ASP A 341 4.60 -0.40 16.41
C ASP A 341 3.85 0.94 16.59
N ILE A 342 3.68 1.74 15.51
CA ILE A 342 2.98 3.03 15.56
C ILE A 342 1.59 3.01 14.90
N HIS A 343 1.14 1.88 14.41
CA HIS A 343 -0.19 1.70 13.87
C HIS A 343 -0.94 0.58 14.62
N ILE A 344 -2.24 0.55 14.47
CA ILE A 344 -3.09 -0.53 14.95
C ILE A 344 -3.81 -1.15 13.75
N THR A 345 -3.85 -2.46 13.70
CA THR A 345 -4.70 -3.20 12.78
C THR A 345 -5.62 -4.09 13.61
N ALA A 346 -6.81 -3.61 13.90
CA ALA A 346 -7.78 -4.34 14.70
C ALA A 346 -8.73 -5.16 13.83
N LYS A 347 -9.16 -6.31 14.36
CA LYS A 347 -10.26 -7.10 13.82
C LYS A 347 -11.53 -6.76 14.60
N VAL A 348 -12.60 -6.29 13.92
CA VAL A 348 -13.80 -5.75 14.57
C VAL A 348 -15.02 -6.67 14.52
N PHE A 349 -14.99 -7.68 13.65
CA PHE A 349 -16.00 -8.77 13.62
C PHE A 349 -15.51 -10.04 12.93
#